data_1d477f0b1eee58040254c719bf4eadea
#
_entry.id   1d477f0b1eee58040254c719bf4eadea
#
_cell.length_a   1.000
_cell.length_b   1.000
_cell.length_c   1.000
_cell.angle_alpha   90.00
_cell.angle_beta   90.00
_cell.angle_gamma   90.00
#
_symmetry.space_group_name_H-M   'P 1'
#
loop_
_entity.id
_entity.type
_entity.pdbx_description
1 polymer ?
#
loop_
_entity_poly.entity_id
_entity_poly.type
_entity_poly.pdbx_seq_one_letter_code
_entity_poly.pdbx_strand_id
1 'polypeptide(L)'
;MTLLLIVLGGVLLWAGNDWWGRRQRRAWTRPLRVALVLVEREPVPAATLKALTSRAYELERRLERELERHGRAGMAPFSIVVKGPVSAVADPPRVGEQDFWGLVRHSYALWQWTRDLDQRGNVEWRGYDSRVYLVLRPPRGELAFVEGESEDGGRVGVAQADINENTLDFALFVATHELFHTLGASDKYDATGHALFPGGFAEPERAPLFPQRGAELMARNVPISPNAERPPEKLDELWIGAETAREVGWPR
;
A
#
# COMPACT_ATOMS: atom_id res chain seq x y z
N MET A 1 35.47 10.02 -21.01
CA MET A 1 34.26 10.70 -21.52
C MET A 1 33.21 9.70 -22.01
N THR A 2 33.56 8.70 -22.79
CA THR A 2 32.62 7.68 -23.35
C THR A 2 31.84 6.89 -22.29
N LEU A 3 32.50 6.44 -21.21
CA LEU A 3 31.87 5.71 -20.10
C LEU A 3 30.80 6.56 -19.39
N LEU A 4 31.09 7.84 -19.13
CA LEU A 4 30.16 8.77 -18.51
C LEU A 4 28.89 8.97 -19.38
N LEU A 5 29.04 9.06 -20.68
CA LEU A 5 27.92 9.19 -21.61
C LEU A 5 27.06 7.91 -21.67
N ILE A 6 27.69 6.73 -21.59
CA ILE A 6 26.96 5.44 -21.52
C ILE A 6 26.16 5.35 -20.22
N VAL A 7 26.77 5.71 -19.07
CA VAL A 7 26.08 5.71 -17.78
C VAL A 7 24.93 6.72 -17.79
N LEU A 8 25.18 7.95 -18.27
CA LEU A 8 24.13 8.97 -18.38
C LEU A 8 22.99 8.52 -19.29
N GLY A 9 23.32 7.95 -20.46
CA GLY A 9 22.31 7.38 -21.37
C GLY A 9 21.48 6.27 -20.70
N GLY A 10 22.12 5.38 -19.97
CA GLY A 10 21.44 4.32 -19.18
C GLY A 10 20.49 4.88 -18.13
N VAL A 11 20.94 5.89 -17.36
CA VAL A 11 20.12 6.56 -16.34
C VAL A 11 18.92 7.27 -16.98
N LEU A 12 19.11 7.98 -18.10
CA LEU A 12 18.02 8.66 -18.81
C LEU A 12 16.99 7.69 -19.37
N LEU A 13 17.43 6.57 -19.94
CA LEU A 13 16.53 5.53 -20.43
C LEU A 13 15.75 4.88 -19.28
N TRP A 14 16.41 4.59 -18.16
CA TRP A 14 15.76 4.06 -16.97
C TRP A 14 14.73 5.05 -16.41
N ALA A 15 15.11 6.31 -16.21
CA ALA A 15 14.22 7.35 -15.70
C ALA A 15 13.03 7.60 -16.63
N GLY A 16 13.26 7.62 -17.95
CA GLY A 16 12.21 7.76 -18.95
C GLY A 16 11.22 6.60 -18.94
N ASN A 17 11.72 5.37 -18.81
CA ASN A 17 10.86 4.17 -18.72
C ASN A 17 10.06 4.13 -17.41
N ASP A 18 10.66 4.55 -16.29
CA ASP A 18 9.98 4.64 -15.00
C ASP A 18 8.88 5.71 -15.03
N TRP A 19 9.21 6.92 -15.52
CA TRP A 19 8.22 8.00 -15.70
C TRP A 19 7.05 7.57 -16.59
N TRP A 20 7.33 6.89 -17.71
CA TRP A 20 6.29 6.37 -18.61
C TRP A 20 5.42 5.33 -17.90
N GLY A 21 6.03 4.41 -17.16
CA GLY A 21 5.32 3.39 -16.40
C GLY A 21 4.39 3.99 -15.32
N ARG A 22 4.86 5.02 -14.58
CA ARG A 22 4.04 5.77 -13.60
C ARG A 22 2.85 6.44 -14.29
N ARG A 23 3.09 7.11 -15.42
CA ARG A 23 2.02 7.77 -16.20
C ARG A 23 0.98 6.77 -16.69
N GLN A 24 1.38 5.60 -17.18
CA GLN A 24 0.45 4.56 -17.60
C GLN A 24 -0.41 4.02 -16.47
N ARG A 25 0.18 3.75 -15.29
CA ARG A 25 -0.57 3.31 -14.12
C ARG A 25 -1.63 4.34 -13.68
N ARG A 26 -1.32 5.61 -13.76
CA ARG A 26 -2.23 6.72 -13.40
C ARG A 26 -3.23 7.09 -14.49
N ALA A 27 -3.16 6.49 -15.67
CA ALA A 27 -4.12 6.74 -16.77
C ALA A 27 -5.44 5.97 -16.60
N TRP A 28 -5.46 4.93 -15.76
CA TRP A 28 -6.63 4.12 -15.42
C TRP A 28 -7.42 3.63 -16.65
N THR A 29 -6.72 3.22 -17.71
CA THR A 29 -7.34 2.69 -18.93
C THR A 29 -7.80 1.23 -18.80
N ARG A 30 -7.33 0.56 -17.76
CA ARG A 30 -7.67 -0.81 -17.36
C ARG A 30 -7.48 -0.99 -15.86
N PRO A 31 -8.04 -2.05 -15.25
CA PRO A 31 -7.66 -2.41 -13.89
C PRO A 31 -6.15 -2.63 -13.75
N LEU A 32 -5.56 -2.09 -12.69
CA LEU A 32 -4.16 -2.37 -12.36
C LEU A 32 -4.05 -3.76 -11.72
N ARG A 33 -3.14 -4.57 -12.24
CA ARG A 33 -2.86 -5.89 -11.67
C ARG A 33 -1.92 -5.75 -10.48
N VAL A 34 -2.40 -6.16 -9.31
CA VAL A 34 -1.66 -6.09 -8.05
C VAL A 34 -1.39 -7.49 -7.54
N ALA A 35 -0.13 -7.82 -7.23
CA ALA A 35 0.17 -8.99 -6.44
C ALA A 35 0.17 -8.61 -4.96
N LEU A 36 -0.75 -9.19 -4.18
CA LEU A 36 -0.69 -9.18 -2.73
C LEU A 36 0.04 -10.45 -2.26
N VAL A 37 1.31 -10.31 -1.91
CA VAL A 37 2.17 -11.43 -1.53
C VAL A 37 2.11 -11.60 -0.02
N LEU A 38 1.51 -12.69 0.45
CA LEU A 38 1.46 -13.04 1.87
C LEU A 38 2.80 -13.62 2.30
N VAL A 39 3.46 -12.96 3.24
CA VAL A 39 4.79 -13.33 3.73
C VAL A 39 4.70 -13.71 5.20
N GLU A 40 5.01 -14.97 5.51
CA GLU A 40 5.02 -15.45 6.88
C GLU A 40 6.41 -15.30 7.50
N ARG A 41 6.49 -14.57 8.61
CA ARG A 41 7.68 -14.56 9.49
C ARG A 41 7.58 -15.66 10.54
N GLU A 42 6.38 -15.97 10.94
CA GLU A 42 6.01 -17.06 11.83
C GLU A 42 4.76 -17.73 11.24
N PRO A 43 4.57 -19.02 11.47
CA PRO A 43 3.41 -19.72 10.93
C PRO A 43 2.09 -19.08 11.36
N VAL A 44 1.23 -18.78 10.38
CA VAL A 44 -0.12 -18.24 10.58
C VAL A 44 -1.12 -19.36 10.33
N PRO A 45 -2.21 -19.49 11.11
CA PRO A 45 -3.21 -20.52 10.90
C PRO A 45 -3.78 -20.49 9.47
N ALA A 46 -3.88 -21.64 8.82
CA ALA A 46 -4.38 -21.75 7.44
C ALA A 46 -5.81 -21.18 7.28
N ALA A 47 -6.65 -21.26 8.32
CA ALA A 47 -7.96 -20.65 8.33
C ALA A 47 -7.89 -19.13 8.21
N THR A 48 -6.99 -18.49 8.95
CA THR A 48 -6.74 -17.03 8.90
C THR A 48 -6.25 -16.60 7.53
N LEU A 49 -5.30 -17.33 6.92
CA LEU A 49 -4.82 -17.05 5.56
C LEU A 49 -5.93 -17.19 4.50
N LYS A 50 -6.76 -18.21 4.62
CA LYS A 50 -7.94 -18.39 3.76
C LYS A 50 -8.95 -17.26 3.92
N ALA A 51 -9.23 -16.86 5.14
CA ALA A 51 -10.11 -15.72 5.45
C ALA A 51 -9.56 -14.42 4.86
N LEU A 52 -8.25 -14.14 5.03
CA LEU A 52 -7.59 -12.98 4.45
C LEU A 52 -7.70 -12.96 2.91
N THR A 53 -7.49 -14.12 2.28
CA THR A 53 -7.63 -14.25 0.82
C THR A 53 -9.07 -13.94 0.36
N SER A 54 -10.07 -14.42 1.09
CA SER A 54 -11.48 -14.11 0.78
C SER A 54 -11.78 -12.62 0.95
N ARG A 55 -11.22 -11.98 1.99
CA ARG A 55 -11.39 -10.55 2.24
C ARG A 55 -10.72 -9.67 1.19
N ALA A 56 -9.67 -10.15 0.50
CA ALA A 56 -9.05 -9.41 -0.61
C ALA A 56 -10.03 -9.16 -1.76
N TYR A 57 -11.00 -10.05 -2.03
CA TYR A 57 -12.07 -9.81 -3.00
C TYR A 57 -13.07 -8.74 -2.53
N GLU A 58 -13.34 -8.68 -1.23
CA GLU A 58 -14.17 -7.62 -0.66
C GLU A 58 -13.47 -6.26 -0.74
N LEU A 59 -12.14 -6.23 -0.55
CA LEU A 59 -11.31 -5.04 -0.76
C LEU A 59 -11.40 -4.54 -2.22
N GLU A 60 -11.29 -5.42 -3.22
CA GLU A 60 -11.46 -5.00 -4.64
C GLU A 60 -12.79 -4.28 -4.84
N ARG A 61 -13.89 -4.86 -4.34
CA ARG A 61 -15.22 -4.25 -4.45
C ARG A 61 -15.34 -2.95 -3.64
N ARG A 62 -14.64 -2.86 -2.50
CA ARG A 62 -14.60 -1.61 -1.74
C ARG A 62 -13.92 -0.51 -2.54
N LEU A 63 -12.79 -0.81 -3.15
CA LEU A 63 -12.04 0.14 -3.99
C LEU A 63 -12.80 0.52 -5.27
N GLU A 64 -13.58 -0.38 -5.84
CA GLU A 64 -14.49 -0.09 -6.96
C GLU A 64 -15.53 0.96 -6.54
N ARG A 65 -16.21 0.78 -5.40
CA ARG A 65 -17.16 1.76 -4.86
C ARG A 65 -16.50 3.11 -4.57
N GLU A 66 -15.24 3.12 -4.11
CA GLU A 66 -14.50 4.37 -3.91
C GLU A 66 -14.24 5.08 -5.25
N LEU A 67 -13.83 4.36 -6.30
CA LEU A 67 -13.65 4.93 -7.62
C LEU A 67 -14.96 5.47 -8.20
N GLU A 68 -16.09 4.77 -7.98
CA GLU A 68 -17.43 5.24 -8.38
C GLU A 68 -17.81 6.56 -7.69
N ARG A 69 -17.50 6.71 -6.39
CA ARG A 69 -17.69 7.97 -5.65
C ARG A 69 -16.93 9.14 -6.28
N HIS A 70 -15.80 8.86 -6.92
CA HIS A 70 -15.00 9.82 -7.68
C HIS A 70 -15.44 9.96 -9.15
N GLY A 71 -16.68 9.55 -9.49
CA GLY A 71 -17.28 9.79 -10.79
C GLY A 71 -16.89 8.81 -11.88
N ARG A 72 -16.29 7.66 -11.57
CA ARG A 72 -15.91 6.65 -12.55
C ARG A 72 -16.55 5.30 -12.26
N ALA A 73 -17.80 5.16 -12.65
CA ALA A 73 -18.54 3.91 -12.51
C ALA A 73 -18.18 2.87 -13.58
N GLY A 74 -18.41 1.61 -13.27
CA GLY A 74 -18.31 0.49 -14.21
C GLY A 74 -16.89 0.02 -14.53
N MET A 75 -15.91 0.40 -13.72
CA MET A 75 -14.53 -0.09 -13.83
C MET A 75 -13.96 -0.40 -12.44
N ALA A 76 -13.54 -1.63 -12.22
CA ALA A 76 -12.73 -1.95 -11.06
C ALA A 76 -11.34 -1.31 -11.21
N PRO A 77 -10.84 -0.56 -10.21
CA PRO A 77 -9.51 0.07 -10.30
C PRO A 77 -8.39 -0.97 -10.23
N PHE A 78 -8.60 -2.05 -9.51
CA PHE A 78 -7.60 -3.07 -9.26
C PHE A 78 -8.10 -4.48 -9.58
N SER A 79 -7.17 -5.35 -9.93
CA SER A 79 -7.30 -6.80 -9.93
C SER A 79 -6.23 -7.35 -8.99
N ILE A 80 -6.62 -7.74 -7.78
CA ILE A 80 -5.72 -8.18 -6.72
C ILE A 80 -5.56 -9.70 -6.78
N VAL A 81 -4.33 -10.15 -7.01
CA VAL A 81 -3.99 -11.57 -7.01
C VAL A 81 -3.22 -11.89 -5.74
N VAL A 82 -3.83 -12.66 -4.86
CA VAL A 82 -3.16 -13.11 -3.63
C VAL A 82 -2.18 -14.24 -3.97
N LYS A 83 -0.94 -14.11 -3.51
CA LYS A 83 0.16 -15.06 -3.68
C LYS A 83 0.70 -15.50 -2.33
N GLY A 84 1.26 -16.68 -2.28
CA GLY A 84 1.81 -17.26 -1.05
C GLY A 84 0.79 -18.15 -0.31
N PRO A 85 1.01 -18.45 0.98
CA PRO A 85 2.03 -17.83 1.82
C PRO A 85 3.47 -18.20 1.44
N VAL A 86 4.39 -17.26 1.63
CA VAL A 86 5.83 -17.44 1.42
C VAL A 86 6.57 -17.20 2.73
N SER A 87 7.33 -18.16 3.19
CA SER A 87 8.12 -17.98 4.41
C SER A 87 9.33 -17.08 4.16
N ALA A 88 9.46 -15.99 4.91
CA ALA A 88 10.61 -15.11 4.85
C ALA A 88 11.74 -15.58 5.76
N VAL A 89 12.95 -15.58 5.25
CA VAL A 89 14.18 -15.91 6.02
C VAL A 89 14.62 -14.72 6.86
N ALA A 90 14.39 -13.49 6.37
CA ALA A 90 14.78 -12.25 7.02
C ALA A 90 13.62 -11.26 7.07
N ASP A 91 13.69 -10.31 8.01
CA ASP A 91 12.80 -9.15 8.03
C ASP A 91 13.03 -8.29 6.79
N PRO A 92 12.00 -7.52 6.35
CA PRO A 92 12.21 -6.52 5.32
C PRO A 92 13.32 -5.55 5.73
N PRO A 93 14.15 -5.09 4.78
CA PRO A 93 15.20 -4.14 5.08
C PRO A 93 14.59 -2.82 5.55
N ARG A 94 15.11 -2.26 6.62
CA ARG A 94 14.67 -0.95 7.14
C ARG A 94 15.43 0.18 6.48
N VAL A 95 14.78 1.33 6.30
CA VAL A 95 15.47 2.56 5.91
C VAL A 95 16.48 2.91 6.99
N GLY A 96 17.74 2.94 6.62
CA GLY A 96 18.83 3.34 7.49
C GLY A 96 19.16 4.83 7.35
N GLU A 97 20.45 5.12 7.16
CA GLU A 97 20.90 6.49 6.91
C GLU A 97 20.26 7.07 5.64
N GLN A 98 19.71 8.29 5.75
CA GLN A 98 19.02 8.98 4.63
C GLN A 98 20.00 9.73 3.70
N ASP A 99 21.27 9.31 3.65
CA ASP A 99 22.20 9.78 2.65
C ASP A 99 22.05 9.02 1.32
N PHE A 100 22.68 9.52 0.28
CA PHE A 100 22.62 8.89 -1.05
C PHE A 100 23.02 7.40 -1.03
N TRP A 101 24.09 7.06 -0.32
CA TRP A 101 24.58 5.69 -0.26
C TRP A 101 23.70 4.78 0.61
N GLY A 102 23.09 5.33 1.67
CA GLY A 102 22.07 4.65 2.47
C GLY A 102 20.86 4.26 1.63
N LEU A 103 20.34 5.19 0.83
CA LEU A 103 19.23 4.94 -0.08
C LEU A 103 19.59 3.88 -1.14
N VAL A 104 20.79 3.94 -1.72
CA VAL A 104 21.23 2.91 -2.69
C VAL A 104 21.32 1.54 -2.05
N ARG A 105 21.91 1.44 -0.84
CA ARG A 105 22.02 0.17 -0.10
C ARG A 105 20.63 -0.37 0.25
N HIS A 106 19.73 0.49 0.73
CA HIS A 106 18.36 0.12 1.05
C HIS A 106 17.61 -0.41 -0.18
N SER A 107 17.62 0.33 -1.30
CA SER A 107 16.97 -0.08 -2.55
C SER A 107 17.51 -1.42 -3.06
N TYR A 108 18.83 -1.66 -2.96
CA TYR A 108 19.43 -2.93 -3.34
C TYR A 108 19.01 -4.07 -2.41
N ALA A 109 19.00 -3.83 -1.09
CA ALA A 109 18.57 -4.82 -0.11
C ALA A 109 17.08 -5.18 -0.29
N LEU A 110 16.23 -4.17 -0.52
CA LEU A 110 14.80 -4.37 -0.81
C LEU A 110 14.61 -5.17 -2.10
N TRP A 111 15.37 -4.85 -3.15
CA TRP A 111 15.32 -5.60 -4.41
C TRP A 111 15.74 -7.07 -4.21
N GLN A 112 16.79 -7.35 -3.44
CA GLN A 112 17.23 -8.72 -3.14
C GLN A 112 16.15 -9.47 -2.35
N TRP A 113 15.59 -8.84 -1.31
CA TRP A 113 14.57 -9.42 -0.44
C TRP A 113 13.30 -9.76 -1.24
N THR A 114 12.80 -8.81 -2.04
CA THR A 114 11.61 -9.03 -2.87
C THR A 114 11.83 -10.07 -3.95
N ARG A 115 13.03 -10.10 -4.57
CA ARG A 115 13.38 -11.10 -5.57
C ARG A 115 13.40 -12.53 -5.01
N ASP A 116 13.92 -12.70 -3.80
CA ASP A 116 13.93 -14.00 -3.11
C ASP A 116 12.49 -14.48 -2.84
N LEU A 117 11.63 -13.60 -2.34
CA LEU A 117 10.21 -13.90 -2.12
C LEU A 117 9.47 -14.20 -3.43
N ASP A 118 9.70 -13.44 -4.48
CA ASP A 118 9.11 -13.67 -5.80
C ASP A 118 9.46 -15.06 -6.36
N GLN A 119 10.72 -15.46 -6.23
CA GLN A 119 11.17 -16.77 -6.68
C GLN A 119 10.50 -17.91 -5.89
N ARG A 120 10.40 -17.79 -4.58
CA ARG A 120 9.76 -18.79 -3.72
C ARG A 120 8.24 -18.82 -3.90
N GLY A 121 7.62 -17.67 -4.07
CA GLY A 121 6.18 -17.51 -4.26
C GLY A 121 5.71 -17.70 -5.71
N ASN A 122 6.61 -17.99 -6.63
CA ASN A 122 6.32 -18.06 -8.08
C ASN A 122 5.56 -16.82 -8.56
N VAL A 123 6.07 -15.63 -8.19
CA VAL A 123 5.52 -14.34 -8.56
C VAL A 123 6.25 -13.81 -9.79
N GLU A 124 5.59 -13.80 -10.93
CA GLU A 124 6.11 -13.19 -12.15
C GLU A 124 6.01 -11.66 -12.06
N TRP A 125 7.03 -11.03 -11.50
CA TRP A 125 7.01 -9.59 -11.18
C TRP A 125 6.65 -8.67 -12.37
N ARG A 126 6.96 -9.09 -13.62
CA ARG A 126 6.59 -8.35 -14.85
C ARG A 126 5.10 -8.40 -15.17
N GLY A 127 4.39 -9.34 -14.59
CA GLY A 127 2.96 -9.52 -14.79
C GLY A 127 2.09 -8.58 -13.96
N TYR A 128 2.68 -7.78 -13.06
CA TYR A 128 1.96 -6.91 -12.12
C TYR A 128 2.39 -5.45 -12.27
N ASP A 129 1.43 -4.56 -12.10
CA ASP A 129 1.65 -3.11 -12.09
C ASP A 129 2.27 -2.65 -10.76
N SER A 130 1.83 -3.28 -9.66
CA SER A 130 2.40 -3.11 -8.31
C SER A 130 2.41 -4.44 -7.55
N ARG A 131 3.32 -4.59 -6.61
CA ARG A 131 3.39 -5.72 -5.68
C ARG A 131 3.42 -5.20 -4.26
N VAL A 132 2.57 -5.73 -3.41
CA VAL A 132 2.54 -5.42 -1.99
C VAL A 132 2.87 -6.69 -1.22
N TYR A 133 3.94 -6.65 -0.44
CA TYR A 133 4.36 -7.74 0.42
C TYR A 133 3.78 -7.50 1.81
N LEU A 134 2.77 -8.28 2.17
CA LEU A 134 2.14 -8.22 3.48
C LEU A 134 2.79 -9.24 4.41
N VAL A 135 3.66 -8.75 5.27
CA VAL A 135 4.39 -9.54 6.26
C VAL A 135 3.49 -9.79 7.46
N LEU A 136 3.15 -11.06 7.65
CA LEU A 136 2.21 -11.52 8.64
C LEU A 136 2.93 -12.09 9.86
N ARG A 137 2.46 -11.74 11.04
CA ARG A 137 2.91 -12.26 12.33
C ARG A 137 1.71 -12.60 13.22
N PRO A 138 1.78 -13.64 14.04
CA PRO A 138 0.82 -13.83 15.13
C PRO A 138 0.90 -12.64 16.10
N PRO A 139 -0.22 -12.19 16.69
CA PRO A 139 -0.23 -11.10 17.65
C PRO A 139 0.66 -11.41 18.87
N ARG A 140 1.47 -10.44 19.29
CA ARG A 140 2.36 -10.55 20.45
C ARG A 140 1.93 -9.70 21.64
N GLY A 141 0.75 -9.07 21.57
CA GLY A 141 0.21 -8.20 22.62
C GLY A 141 -1.21 -7.77 22.35
N GLU A 142 -1.72 -6.85 23.16
CA GLU A 142 -3.09 -6.32 23.01
C GLU A 142 -3.24 -5.32 21.86
N LEU A 143 -2.14 -4.67 21.47
CA LEU A 143 -2.12 -3.71 20.36
C LEU A 143 -1.59 -4.40 19.11
N ALA A 144 -2.35 -4.34 18.03
CA ALA A 144 -1.89 -4.78 16.72
C ALA A 144 -0.69 -3.92 16.28
N PHE A 145 0.45 -4.58 16.06
CA PHE A 145 1.61 -3.91 15.47
C PHE A 145 1.38 -3.75 13.98
N VAL A 146 1.61 -2.53 13.48
CA VAL A 146 1.55 -2.22 12.06
C VAL A 146 2.68 -1.27 11.71
N GLU A 147 3.46 -1.65 10.73
CA GLU A 147 4.50 -0.83 10.13
C GLU A 147 4.39 -0.99 8.61
N GLY A 148 4.51 0.09 7.88
CA GLY A 148 4.52 0.07 6.42
C GLY A 148 5.71 0.85 5.89
N GLU A 149 6.21 0.44 4.74
CA GLU A 149 7.30 1.10 4.03
C GLU A 149 7.11 0.88 2.53
N SER A 150 7.07 1.96 1.78
CA SER A 150 7.00 1.90 0.32
C SER A 150 7.82 3.00 -0.32
N GLU A 151 8.24 2.76 -1.54
CA GLU A 151 8.89 3.75 -2.39
C GLU A 151 7.82 4.55 -3.13
N ASP A 152 7.75 5.86 -2.89
CA ASP A 152 6.80 6.76 -3.54
C ASP A 152 6.83 6.65 -5.06
N GLY A 153 5.71 6.23 -5.64
CA GLY A 153 5.58 6.01 -7.07
C GLY A 153 6.40 4.83 -7.60
N GLY A 154 6.97 3.99 -6.72
CA GLY A 154 7.63 2.74 -7.06
C GLY A 154 6.68 1.66 -7.56
N ARG A 155 7.11 0.39 -7.49
CA ARG A 155 6.25 -0.78 -7.82
C ARG A 155 6.14 -1.76 -6.67
N VAL A 156 6.76 -1.44 -5.55
CA VAL A 156 6.86 -2.31 -4.38
C VAL A 156 6.40 -1.55 -3.16
N GLY A 157 5.45 -2.13 -2.45
CA GLY A 157 5.05 -1.72 -1.11
C GLY A 157 5.30 -2.88 -0.14
N VAL A 158 5.67 -2.58 1.08
CA VAL A 158 5.84 -3.55 2.16
C VAL A 158 5.01 -3.12 3.35
N ALA A 159 4.08 -3.97 3.74
CA ALA A 159 3.28 -3.80 4.94
C ALA A 159 3.59 -4.90 5.94
N GLN A 160 3.64 -4.60 7.21
CA GLN A 160 3.78 -5.58 8.28
C GLN A 160 2.57 -5.47 9.21
N ALA A 161 1.94 -6.59 9.53
CA ALA A 161 0.76 -6.59 10.40
C ALA A 161 0.73 -7.83 11.29
N ASP A 162 0.34 -7.62 12.54
CA ASP A 162 -0.10 -8.69 13.41
C ASP A 162 -1.49 -9.15 12.97
N ILE A 163 -1.66 -10.45 12.70
CA ILE A 163 -2.87 -10.97 12.10
C ILE A 163 -3.57 -12.03 12.96
N ASN A 164 -4.87 -11.80 13.15
CA ASN A 164 -5.83 -12.76 13.68
C ASN A 164 -7.19 -12.54 12.99
N GLU A 165 -8.22 -13.26 13.39
CA GLU A 165 -9.56 -13.15 12.81
C GLU A 165 -10.18 -11.75 12.88
N ASN A 166 -9.78 -10.91 13.87
CA ASN A 166 -10.31 -9.57 14.09
C ASN A 166 -9.51 -8.48 13.38
N THR A 167 -8.28 -8.76 12.90
CA THR A 167 -7.39 -7.78 12.31
C THR A 167 -7.21 -7.91 10.80
N LEU A 168 -7.98 -8.82 10.14
CA LEU A 168 -7.88 -9.07 8.70
C LEU A 168 -8.11 -7.80 7.88
N ASP A 169 -9.18 -7.08 8.18
CA ASP A 169 -9.57 -5.87 7.45
C ASP A 169 -8.54 -4.75 7.65
N PHE A 170 -8.00 -4.64 8.87
CA PHE A 170 -6.95 -3.67 9.15
C PHE A 170 -5.63 -4.00 8.42
N ALA A 171 -5.24 -5.27 8.37
CA ALA A 171 -4.07 -5.70 7.60
C ALA A 171 -4.22 -5.37 6.10
N LEU A 172 -5.42 -5.58 5.54
CA LEU A 172 -5.72 -5.21 4.15
C LEU A 172 -5.77 -3.68 3.94
N PHE A 173 -6.27 -2.93 4.93
CA PHE A 173 -6.24 -1.47 4.90
C PHE A 173 -4.80 -0.97 4.79
N VAL A 174 -3.89 -1.47 5.65
CA VAL A 174 -2.47 -1.09 5.61
C VAL A 174 -1.80 -1.51 4.31
N ALA A 175 -2.06 -2.73 3.83
CA ALA A 175 -1.55 -3.16 2.52
C ALA A 175 -2.04 -2.25 1.39
N THR A 176 -3.27 -1.72 1.48
CA THR A 176 -3.82 -0.78 0.50
C THR A 176 -3.18 0.60 0.61
N HIS A 177 -2.87 1.06 1.83
CA HIS A 177 -2.11 2.29 2.06
C HIS A 177 -0.76 2.22 1.34
N GLU A 178 0.00 1.14 1.52
CA GLU A 178 1.26 0.92 0.83
C GLU A 178 1.11 0.79 -0.70
N LEU A 179 0.02 0.17 -1.16
CA LEU A 179 -0.32 0.15 -2.59
C LEU A 179 -0.48 1.57 -3.15
N PHE A 180 -1.15 2.46 -2.42
CA PHE A 180 -1.39 3.84 -2.89
C PHE A 180 -0.11 4.67 -2.93
N HIS A 181 0.85 4.44 -2.03
CA HIS A 181 2.20 5.00 -2.17
C HIS A 181 2.86 4.59 -3.49
N THR A 182 2.70 3.35 -3.94
CA THR A 182 3.24 2.93 -5.25
C THR A 182 2.61 3.67 -6.44
N LEU A 183 1.47 4.32 -6.24
CA LEU A 183 0.79 5.15 -7.23
C LEU A 183 1.10 6.64 -7.08
N GLY A 184 1.87 7.01 -6.05
CA GLY A 184 2.31 8.37 -5.78
C GLY A 184 1.38 9.17 -4.85
N ALA A 185 0.56 8.48 -4.04
CA ALA A 185 -0.14 9.12 -2.94
C ALA A 185 0.83 9.44 -1.80
N SER A 186 0.69 10.61 -1.20
CA SER A 186 1.47 11.04 -0.04
C SER A 186 0.67 10.85 1.25
N ASP A 187 1.37 10.69 2.37
CA ASP A 187 0.75 10.64 3.69
C ASP A 187 -0.05 11.88 4.02
N LYS A 188 -1.15 11.69 4.73
CA LYS A 188 -2.09 12.76 5.17
C LYS A 188 -2.18 12.83 6.69
N TYR A 189 -1.08 12.51 7.39
CA TYR A 189 -0.92 12.67 8.83
C TYR A 189 0.37 13.44 9.15
N ASP A 190 0.40 14.05 10.32
CA ASP A 190 1.55 14.79 10.79
C ASP A 190 2.62 13.89 11.45
N ALA A 191 3.70 14.48 11.91
CA ALA A 191 4.80 13.75 12.57
C ALA A 191 4.39 13.05 13.88
N THR A 192 3.22 13.37 14.44
CA THR A 192 2.64 12.70 15.61
C THR A 192 1.68 11.58 15.24
N GLY A 193 1.42 11.38 13.94
CA GLY A 193 0.54 10.38 13.39
C GLY A 193 -0.94 10.79 13.32
N HIS A 194 -1.28 12.05 13.58
CA HIS A 194 -2.65 12.55 13.50
C HIS A 194 -3.01 13.03 12.09
N ALA A 195 -4.24 12.74 11.68
CA ALA A 195 -4.77 13.11 10.38
C ALA A 195 -4.75 14.63 10.15
N LEU A 196 -4.21 15.05 9.01
CA LEU A 196 -4.14 16.45 8.61
C LEU A 196 -5.47 16.90 8.01
N PHE A 197 -6.07 17.94 8.58
CA PHE A 197 -7.28 18.55 8.02
C PHE A 197 -6.91 19.47 6.83
N PRO A 198 -7.69 19.48 5.74
CA PRO A 198 -8.85 18.63 5.44
C PRO A 198 -8.46 17.30 4.74
N GLY A 199 -7.26 17.17 4.19
CA GLY A 199 -6.85 16.09 3.29
C GLY A 199 -6.84 14.69 3.92
N GLY A 200 -6.60 14.61 5.22
CA GLY A 200 -6.60 13.37 6.00
C GLY A 200 -7.96 12.96 6.59
N PHE A 201 -9.05 13.67 6.21
CA PHE A 201 -10.39 13.38 6.71
C PHE A 201 -11.23 12.72 5.62
N ALA A 202 -11.93 11.65 5.97
CA ALA A 202 -12.83 10.96 5.04
C ALA A 202 -13.98 11.87 4.57
N GLU A 203 -14.53 12.66 5.48
CA GLU A 203 -15.64 13.57 5.25
C GLU A 203 -15.32 14.97 5.84
N PRO A 204 -14.43 15.77 5.22
CA PRO A 204 -14.00 17.05 5.78
C PRO A 204 -15.13 18.10 5.88
N GLU A 205 -16.17 17.97 5.05
CA GLU A 205 -17.34 18.89 5.03
C GLU A 205 -18.47 18.47 5.98
N ARG A 206 -18.25 17.40 6.75
CA ARG A 206 -19.28 16.88 7.65
C ARG A 206 -19.57 17.84 8.81
N ALA A 207 -20.83 17.98 9.18
CA ALA A 207 -21.28 18.74 10.36
C ALA A 207 -22.18 17.87 11.26
N PRO A 208 -21.80 17.60 12.53
CA PRO A 208 -20.54 17.94 13.17
C PRO A 208 -19.36 17.20 12.55
N LEU A 209 -18.16 17.80 12.59
CA LEU A 209 -16.95 17.25 11.97
C LEU A 209 -16.55 15.89 12.58
N PHE A 210 -16.77 15.73 13.87
CA PHE A 210 -16.47 14.50 14.61
C PHE A 210 -17.73 13.81 15.15
N PRO A 211 -17.69 12.47 15.31
CA PRO A 211 -16.67 11.54 14.80
C PRO A 211 -16.78 11.38 13.28
N GLN A 212 -15.65 11.13 12.61
CA GLN A 212 -15.64 10.71 11.21
C GLN A 212 -16.22 9.29 11.08
N ARG A 213 -16.80 8.96 9.90
CA ARG A 213 -17.37 7.62 9.66
C ARG A 213 -16.38 6.60 9.13
N GLY A 214 -15.22 7.07 8.67
CA GLY A 214 -14.18 6.23 8.14
C GLY A 214 -12.80 6.87 8.24
N ALA A 215 -11.79 6.12 7.87
CA ALA A 215 -10.42 6.56 7.76
C ALA A 215 -10.13 6.96 6.31
N GLU A 216 -9.64 8.17 6.11
CA GLU A 216 -8.95 8.49 4.86
C GLU A 216 -7.72 7.58 4.73
N LEU A 217 -7.57 6.91 3.59
CA LEU A 217 -6.60 5.84 3.42
C LEU A 217 -5.17 6.26 3.77
N MET A 218 -4.75 7.44 3.32
CA MET A 218 -3.40 7.95 3.54
C MET A 218 -3.24 8.66 4.89
N ALA A 219 -4.33 8.82 5.68
CA ALA A 219 -4.27 9.28 7.07
C ALA A 219 -4.30 8.15 8.09
N ARG A 220 -4.58 6.90 7.66
CA ARG A 220 -4.48 5.66 8.42
C ARG A 220 -5.57 5.46 9.48
N ASN A 221 -5.99 6.49 10.20
CA ASN A 221 -6.90 6.39 11.34
C ASN A 221 -8.25 7.08 11.08
N VAL A 222 -9.26 6.72 11.88
CA VAL A 222 -10.56 7.36 11.93
C VAL A 222 -10.53 8.44 13.01
N PRO A 223 -10.59 9.74 12.67
CA PRO A 223 -10.70 10.82 13.66
C PRO A 223 -12.04 10.75 14.41
N ILE A 224 -12.02 10.55 15.73
CA ILE A 224 -13.22 10.47 16.57
C ILE A 224 -13.45 11.72 17.40
N SER A 225 -12.42 12.50 17.63
CA SER A 225 -12.47 13.83 18.27
C SER A 225 -11.26 14.64 17.80
N PRO A 226 -11.15 15.95 18.14
CA PRO A 226 -9.99 16.76 17.77
C PRO A 226 -8.63 16.20 18.23
N ASN A 227 -8.62 15.35 19.28
CA ASN A 227 -7.39 14.84 19.90
C ASN A 227 -7.38 13.31 20.03
N ALA A 228 -8.31 12.63 19.39
CA ALA A 228 -8.38 11.16 19.48
C ALA A 228 -8.78 10.54 18.13
N GLU A 229 -8.10 9.48 17.81
CA GLU A 229 -8.29 8.67 16.62
C GLU A 229 -8.28 7.20 16.99
N ARG A 230 -8.86 6.36 16.14
CA ARG A 230 -8.77 4.91 16.23
C ARG A 230 -8.42 4.29 14.88
N PRO A 231 -7.79 3.12 14.86
CA PRO A 231 -7.64 2.38 13.60
C PRO A 231 -9.01 2.00 13.02
N PRO A 232 -9.11 1.85 11.68
CA PRO A 232 -10.29 1.30 11.04
C PRO A 232 -10.45 -0.19 11.42
N GLU A 233 -11.67 -0.60 11.75
CA GLU A 233 -11.99 -1.98 12.14
C GLU A 233 -12.49 -2.83 10.97
N LYS A 234 -13.05 -2.18 9.94
CA LYS A 234 -13.69 -2.82 8.79
C LYS A 234 -13.29 -2.15 7.49
N LEU A 235 -13.28 -2.93 6.39
CA LEU A 235 -13.03 -2.40 5.05
C LEU A 235 -14.05 -1.33 4.63
N ASP A 236 -15.27 -1.34 5.17
CA ASP A 236 -16.26 -0.30 4.88
C ASP A 236 -15.88 1.08 5.43
N GLU A 237 -14.95 1.14 6.39
CA GLU A 237 -14.38 2.38 6.90
C GLU A 237 -13.21 2.93 6.06
N LEU A 238 -12.77 2.20 5.02
CA LEU A 238 -11.78 2.68 4.07
C LEU A 238 -12.38 3.76 3.17
N TRP A 239 -11.81 4.95 3.16
CA TRP A 239 -12.22 6.06 2.32
C TRP A 239 -11.01 6.61 1.56
N ILE A 240 -11.24 7.05 0.32
CA ILE A 240 -10.25 7.74 -0.48
C ILE A 240 -10.70 9.19 -0.62
N GLY A 241 -9.95 10.10 -0.01
CA GLY A 241 -10.23 11.53 -0.05
C GLY A 241 -9.94 12.13 -1.44
N ALA A 242 -10.49 13.33 -1.68
CA ALA A 242 -10.33 13.99 -2.97
C ALA A 242 -8.86 14.31 -3.32
N GLU A 243 -8.03 14.55 -2.31
CA GLU A 243 -6.62 14.83 -2.50
C GLU A 243 -5.86 13.57 -2.91
N THR A 244 -6.04 12.47 -2.19
CA THR A 244 -5.47 11.15 -2.51
C THR A 244 -5.94 10.69 -3.90
N ALA A 245 -7.23 10.81 -4.21
CA ALA A 245 -7.76 10.48 -5.52
C ALA A 245 -7.05 11.25 -6.65
N ARG A 246 -6.84 12.56 -6.48
CA ARG A 246 -6.12 13.40 -7.44
C ARG A 246 -4.67 12.95 -7.62
N GLU A 247 -3.97 12.64 -6.52
CA GLU A 247 -2.58 12.21 -6.55
C GLU A 247 -2.39 10.91 -7.34
N VAL A 248 -3.31 9.95 -7.18
CA VAL A 248 -3.26 8.68 -7.93
C VAL A 248 -3.89 8.78 -9.33
N GLY A 249 -4.43 9.95 -9.72
CA GLY A 249 -5.00 10.20 -11.05
C GLY A 249 -6.44 9.72 -11.21
N TRP A 250 -7.21 9.59 -10.14
CA TRP A 250 -8.66 9.38 -10.20
C TRP A 250 -9.39 10.68 -10.60
N PRO A 251 -10.58 10.60 -11.22
CA PRO A 251 -11.39 11.79 -11.49
C PRO A 251 -11.79 12.54 -10.21
N ARG A 252 -12.24 13.79 -10.38
CA ARG A 252 -12.80 14.60 -9.31
C ARG A 252 -14.30 14.44 -9.27
#